data_de01a590dccde9a146fbb88eb3cf9575
#
_entry.id   de01a590dccde9a146fbb88eb3cf9575
#
_cell.length_a   1.000
_cell.length_b   1.000
_cell.length_c   1.000
_cell.angle_alpha   90.00
_cell.angle_beta   90.00
_cell.angle_gamma   90.00
#
_symmetry.space_group_name_H-M   'P 1'
#
loop_
_entity.id
_entity.type
_entity.pdbx_description
1 polymer ?
#
loop_
_entity_poly.entity_id
_entity_poly.type
_entity_poly.pdbx_seq_one_letter_code
_entity_poly.pdbx_strand_id
1 'polypeptide(L)'
;LDGKDQIEKYGLDPFITKCKESVWKYKGMWEEFSRTVGFWADMDDPYVTYHNNFIESEWWALKQIWEKGLLYKGFKIVPYCPRCGTPLSSHEVAQGYKDVKERSAVVRFKVKDEDAYILAWTTTPWTLPSNVALCVNPDETYVKVKTADGYTYYLAEALCDKVLGGDKPTAPYEIIEKYTGKELEGKEYEPLFDCAVEICEKQHKKGYYVVCDNYVTLTDLSLIHISEPTRRRGIS
;
A
#
# COMPACT_ATOMS: atom_id res chain seq x y z
N LEU A 1 23.88 -1.34 -19.50
CA LEU A 1 23.89 -1.24 -18.03
C LEU A 1 22.51 -1.59 -17.52
N ASP A 2 22.42 -2.57 -16.60
CA ASP A 2 21.16 -3.14 -16.15
C ASP A 2 20.79 -2.73 -14.71
N GLY A 3 21.30 -1.63 -14.21
CA GLY A 3 20.94 -1.15 -12.91
C GLY A 3 21.87 -0.09 -12.34
N LYS A 4 21.48 0.46 -11.20
CA LYS A 4 22.15 1.55 -10.51
C LYS A 4 23.60 1.20 -10.14
N ASP A 5 23.82 -0.03 -9.63
CA ASP A 5 25.15 -0.49 -9.23
C ASP A 5 26.14 -0.53 -10.39
N GLN A 6 25.66 -0.84 -11.60
CA GLN A 6 26.51 -0.82 -12.81
C GLN A 6 26.82 0.60 -13.26
N ILE A 7 25.87 1.54 -13.09
CA ILE A 7 26.09 2.96 -13.39
C ILE A 7 27.15 3.54 -12.45
N GLU A 8 27.06 3.22 -11.15
CA GLU A 8 28.03 3.66 -10.15
C GLU A 8 29.44 3.15 -10.45
N LYS A 9 29.57 1.87 -10.88
CA LYS A 9 30.88 1.29 -11.30
C LYS A 9 31.42 1.90 -12.59
N TYR A 10 30.54 2.21 -13.54
CA TYR A 10 30.92 2.84 -14.80
C TYR A 10 31.40 4.29 -14.61
N GLY A 11 30.85 4.95 -13.61
CA GLY A 11 31.07 6.36 -13.28
C GLY A 11 29.94 7.26 -13.79
N LEU A 12 29.51 8.17 -12.94
CA LEU A 12 28.37 9.05 -13.24
C LEU A 12 28.66 10.00 -14.41
N ASP A 13 29.83 10.63 -14.42
CA ASP A 13 30.21 11.58 -15.51
C ASP A 13 30.30 10.92 -16.88
N PRO A 14 31.00 9.79 -17.07
CA PRO A 14 30.97 9.05 -18.33
C PRO A 14 29.58 8.61 -18.73
N PHE A 15 28.74 8.21 -17.78
CA PHE A 15 27.36 7.82 -18.05
C PHE A 15 26.53 9.01 -18.55
N ILE A 16 26.59 10.17 -17.90
CA ILE A 16 25.90 11.40 -18.32
C ILE A 16 26.37 11.83 -19.71
N THR A 17 27.67 11.77 -19.98
CA THR A 17 28.24 12.10 -21.31
C THR A 17 27.65 11.20 -22.37
N LYS A 18 27.57 9.89 -22.12
CA LYS A 18 26.95 8.94 -23.07
C LYS A 18 25.46 9.22 -23.28
N CYS A 19 24.73 9.60 -22.24
CA CYS A 19 23.33 10.00 -22.38
C CYS A 19 23.17 11.22 -23.28
N LYS A 20 24.00 12.26 -23.11
CA LYS A 20 24.00 13.46 -23.94
C LYS A 20 24.33 13.14 -25.40
N GLU A 21 25.39 12.37 -25.64
CA GLU A 21 25.77 11.92 -27.00
C GLU A 21 24.62 11.18 -27.69
N SER A 22 23.93 10.31 -26.98
CA SER A 22 22.79 9.56 -27.50
C SER A 22 21.63 10.48 -27.92
N VAL A 23 21.31 11.50 -27.12
CA VAL A 23 20.27 12.49 -27.46
C VAL A 23 20.61 13.19 -28.77
N TRP A 24 21.84 13.69 -28.93
CA TRP A 24 22.25 14.40 -30.12
C TRP A 24 22.29 13.53 -31.39
N LYS A 25 22.61 12.25 -31.23
CA LYS A 25 22.53 11.28 -32.34
C LYS A 25 21.10 11.17 -32.86
N TYR A 26 20.12 11.04 -32.00
CA TYR A 26 18.72 10.88 -32.40
C TYR A 26 18.08 12.21 -32.82
N LYS A 27 18.54 13.35 -32.31
CA LYS A 27 18.07 14.69 -32.75
C LYS A 27 18.13 14.86 -34.25
N GLY A 28 19.26 14.54 -34.87
CA GLY A 28 19.41 14.64 -36.32
C GLY A 28 18.40 13.78 -37.10
N MET A 29 18.11 12.60 -36.62
CA MET A 29 17.08 11.72 -37.22
C MET A 29 15.66 12.32 -37.07
N TRP A 30 15.35 12.95 -35.95
CA TRP A 30 14.08 13.64 -35.75
C TRP A 30 13.94 14.88 -36.64
N GLU A 31 14.99 15.65 -36.85
CA GLU A 31 14.99 16.80 -37.73
C GLU A 31 14.71 16.39 -39.17
N GLU A 32 15.38 15.33 -39.66
CA GLU A 32 15.16 14.80 -41.01
C GLU A 32 13.74 14.27 -41.19
N PHE A 33 13.23 13.53 -40.18
CA PHE A 33 11.84 13.08 -40.16
C PHE A 33 10.88 14.28 -40.22
N SER A 34 11.09 15.31 -39.40
CA SER A 34 10.25 16.51 -39.36
C SER A 34 10.22 17.23 -40.69
N ARG A 35 11.37 17.35 -41.40
CA ARG A 35 11.42 17.91 -42.74
C ARG A 35 10.63 17.06 -43.74
N THR A 36 10.76 15.74 -43.65
CA THR A 36 10.09 14.79 -44.55
C THR A 36 8.59 14.87 -44.46
N VAL A 37 8.03 14.99 -43.23
CA VAL A 37 6.59 15.12 -43.01
C VAL A 37 6.04 16.55 -43.14
N GLY A 38 6.93 17.51 -43.49
CA GLY A 38 6.55 18.92 -43.67
C GLY A 38 6.24 19.67 -42.40
N PHE A 39 6.79 19.23 -41.25
CA PHE A 39 6.68 19.96 -39.99
C PHE A 39 7.70 21.09 -39.93
N TRP A 40 7.20 22.32 -39.79
CA TRP A 40 8.04 23.51 -39.82
C TRP A 40 8.25 24.01 -38.37
N ALA A 41 9.49 23.99 -37.93
CA ALA A 41 9.96 24.55 -36.68
C ALA A 41 11.38 25.07 -36.86
N ASP A 42 11.78 25.97 -35.96
CA ASP A 42 13.18 26.40 -35.90
C ASP A 42 14.01 25.26 -35.30
N MET A 43 14.75 24.56 -36.17
CA MET A 43 15.60 23.43 -35.75
C MET A 43 16.99 23.87 -35.33
N ASP A 44 17.36 25.13 -35.62
CA ASP A 44 18.68 25.70 -35.30
C ASP A 44 18.74 26.19 -33.85
N ASP A 45 17.61 26.62 -33.29
CA ASP A 45 17.48 27.01 -31.88
C ASP A 45 16.50 26.07 -31.11
N PRO A 46 16.89 24.84 -30.86
CA PRO A 46 16.02 23.86 -30.22
C PRO A 46 15.90 24.13 -28.71
N TYR A 47 14.74 23.81 -28.17
CA TYR A 47 14.48 23.80 -26.75
C TYR A 47 15.20 22.63 -26.05
N VAL A 48 16.26 22.90 -25.30
CA VAL A 48 17.11 21.88 -24.67
C VAL A 48 17.11 22.03 -23.15
N THR A 49 16.48 21.09 -22.46
CA THR A 49 16.22 21.15 -21.03
C THR A 49 17.44 21.02 -20.11
N TYR A 50 18.60 20.62 -20.64
CA TYR A 50 19.84 20.58 -19.88
C TYR A 50 20.82 21.73 -20.19
N HIS A 51 20.42 22.69 -21.02
CA HIS A 51 21.17 23.93 -21.21
C HIS A 51 20.97 24.90 -20.05
N ASN A 52 22.00 25.70 -19.76
CA ASN A 52 21.97 26.59 -18.60
C ASN A 52 20.86 27.64 -18.66
N ASN A 53 20.55 28.17 -19.83
CA ASN A 53 19.46 29.13 -20.01
C ASN A 53 18.10 28.56 -19.58
N PHE A 54 17.85 27.29 -19.88
CA PHE A 54 16.64 26.59 -19.41
C PHE A 54 16.69 26.37 -17.91
N ILE A 55 17.80 25.85 -17.38
CA ILE A 55 17.99 25.56 -15.95
C ILE A 55 17.84 26.83 -15.11
N GLU A 56 18.43 27.94 -15.55
CA GLU A 56 18.29 29.24 -14.87
C GLU A 56 16.83 29.70 -14.82
N SER A 57 16.09 29.57 -15.91
CA SER A 57 14.66 29.92 -15.98
C SER A 57 13.82 29.06 -15.06
N GLU A 58 14.09 27.75 -14.98
CA GLU A 58 13.42 26.82 -14.09
C GLU A 58 13.70 27.18 -12.62
N TRP A 59 14.95 27.44 -12.26
CA TRP A 59 15.33 27.84 -10.91
C TRP A 59 14.71 29.19 -10.52
N TRP A 60 14.61 30.12 -11.45
CA TRP A 60 13.92 31.39 -11.22
C TRP A 60 12.45 31.15 -10.89
N ALA A 61 11.75 30.32 -11.66
CA ALA A 61 10.36 29.99 -11.43
C ALA A 61 10.15 29.29 -10.06
N LEU A 62 10.99 28.31 -9.74
CA LEU A 62 10.96 27.64 -8.44
C LEU A 62 11.21 28.61 -7.27
N LYS A 63 12.13 29.57 -7.45
CA LYS A 63 12.39 30.61 -6.46
C LYS A 63 11.14 31.48 -6.21
N GLN A 64 10.41 31.89 -7.28
CA GLN A 64 9.17 32.64 -7.13
C GLN A 64 8.09 31.87 -6.37
N ILE A 65 8.00 30.55 -6.60
CA ILE A 65 7.07 29.65 -5.89
C ILE A 65 7.47 29.53 -4.41
N TRP A 66 8.78 29.38 -4.16
CA TRP A 66 9.33 29.33 -2.80
C TRP A 66 9.05 30.61 -2.00
N GLU A 67 9.31 31.77 -2.58
CA GLU A 67 9.09 33.07 -1.95
C GLU A 67 7.61 33.31 -1.58
N LYS A 68 6.68 32.68 -2.32
CA LYS A 68 5.26 32.69 -2.02
C LYS A 68 4.84 31.66 -0.95
N GLY A 69 5.76 30.89 -0.41
CA GLY A 69 5.47 29.83 0.57
C GLY A 69 4.71 28.61 0.02
N LEU A 70 4.63 28.48 -1.29
CA LEU A 70 3.89 27.39 -1.95
C LEU A 70 4.73 26.12 -2.16
N LEU A 71 6.06 26.20 -2.04
CA LEU A 71 6.96 25.07 -2.06
C LEU A 71 7.34 24.67 -0.63
N TYR A 72 6.97 23.47 -0.22
CA TYR A 72 7.20 22.96 1.13
C TYR A 72 7.56 21.47 1.09
N LYS A 73 8.20 20.99 2.17
CA LYS A 73 8.50 19.59 2.34
C LYS A 73 7.27 18.85 2.89
N GLY A 74 6.70 17.96 2.11
CA GLY A 74 5.52 17.18 2.48
C GLY A 74 5.76 15.68 2.33
N PHE A 75 4.79 14.90 2.80
CA PHE A 75 4.76 13.44 2.66
C PHE A 75 3.61 13.05 1.75
N LYS A 76 3.88 12.12 0.84
CA LYS A 76 2.87 11.53 -0.04
C LYS A 76 3.10 10.03 -0.12
N ILE A 77 2.01 9.25 -0.04
CA ILE A 77 2.08 7.82 -0.32
C ILE A 77 2.17 7.64 -1.83
N VAL A 78 3.19 6.91 -2.26
CA VAL A 78 3.40 6.54 -3.66
C VAL A 78 3.74 5.06 -3.76
N PRO A 79 3.32 4.37 -4.82
CA PRO A 79 3.83 3.05 -5.15
C PRO A 79 5.34 3.10 -5.32
N TYR A 80 6.04 2.08 -4.88
CA TYR A 80 7.48 2.00 -4.92
C TYR A 80 7.93 0.66 -5.50
N CYS A 81 8.84 0.69 -6.45
CA CYS A 81 9.42 -0.52 -7.03
C CYS A 81 10.69 -0.92 -6.26
N PRO A 82 10.69 -2.02 -5.50
CA PRO A 82 11.88 -2.46 -4.77
C PRO A 82 13.01 -2.93 -5.69
N ARG A 83 12.70 -3.37 -6.91
CA ARG A 83 13.69 -3.78 -7.91
C ARG A 83 14.44 -2.59 -8.50
N CYS A 84 13.71 -1.53 -8.87
CA CYS A 84 14.29 -0.33 -9.47
C CYS A 84 14.83 0.65 -8.41
N GLY A 85 14.34 0.55 -7.16
CA GLY A 85 14.68 1.49 -6.09
C GLY A 85 14.08 2.89 -6.30
N THR A 86 12.95 2.99 -7.03
CA THR A 86 12.32 4.25 -7.41
C THR A 86 10.82 4.27 -7.12
N PRO A 87 10.23 5.44 -6.81
CA PRO A 87 8.79 5.60 -6.79
C PRO A 87 8.23 5.46 -8.22
N LEU A 88 7.00 4.96 -8.32
CA LEU A 88 6.29 4.78 -9.58
C LEU A 88 5.21 5.85 -9.74
N SER A 89 5.03 6.33 -10.95
CA SER A 89 3.89 7.17 -11.32
C SER A 89 2.60 6.36 -11.38
N SER A 90 1.46 7.01 -11.26
CA SER A 90 0.14 6.37 -11.42
C SER A 90 -0.03 5.72 -12.79
N HIS A 91 0.56 6.31 -13.83
CA HIS A 91 0.54 5.78 -15.19
C HIS A 91 1.31 4.45 -15.32
N GLU A 92 2.50 4.35 -14.73
CA GLU A 92 3.29 3.11 -14.71
C GLU A 92 2.56 2.00 -13.95
N VAL A 93 1.96 2.34 -12.81
CA VAL A 93 1.17 1.38 -12.03
C VAL A 93 -0.04 0.89 -12.81
N ALA A 94 -0.77 1.79 -13.51
CA ALA A 94 -1.96 1.43 -14.29
C ALA A 94 -1.65 0.42 -15.41
N GLN A 95 -0.46 0.46 -16.00
CA GLN A 95 -0.04 -0.49 -17.03
C GLN A 95 0.40 -1.85 -16.47
N GLY A 96 0.65 -1.96 -15.19
CA GLY A 96 1.19 -3.16 -14.52
C GLY A 96 0.13 -4.08 -13.90
N TYR A 97 -1.15 -3.74 -13.94
CA TYR A 97 -2.20 -4.56 -13.35
C TYR A 97 -2.36 -5.89 -14.09
N LYS A 98 -2.36 -6.95 -13.34
CA LYS A 98 -2.65 -8.31 -13.83
C LYS A 98 -3.16 -9.18 -12.69
N ASP A 99 -3.96 -10.19 -13.03
CA ASP A 99 -4.41 -11.18 -12.07
C ASP A 99 -3.24 -12.07 -11.63
N VAL A 100 -3.06 -12.20 -10.33
CA VAL A 100 -2.05 -13.07 -9.73
C VAL A 100 -2.70 -13.95 -8.67
N LYS A 101 -2.18 -15.18 -8.52
CA LYS A 101 -2.58 -16.08 -7.44
C LYS A 101 -1.58 -15.94 -6.30
N GLU A 102 -2.05 -15.51 -5.14
CA GLU A 102 -1.23 -15.38 -3.94
C GLU A 102 -1.83 -16.18 -2.79
N ARG A 103 -0.97 -16.60 -1.87
CA ARG A 103 -1.42 -17.23 -0.63
C ARG A 103 -1.94 -16.18 0.31
N SER A 104 -3.13 -16.41 0.84
CA SER A 104 -3.69 -15.62 1.92
C SER A 104 -3.66 -16.39 3.23
N ALA A 105 -3.76 -15.69 4.35
CA ALA A 105 -3.82 -16.29 5.67
C ALA A 105 -5.06 -15.83 6.42
N VAL A 106 -5.70 -16.77 7.09
CA VAL A 106 -6.69 -16.47 8.15
C VAL A 106 -5.99 -16.60 9.48
N VAL A 107 -5.97 -15.53 10.25
CA VAL A 107 -5.21 -15.39 11.50
C VAL A 107 -6.18 -15.38 12.68
N ARG A 108 -5.82 -16.05 13.76
CA ARG A 108 -6.58 -16.11 15.00
C ARG A 108 -5.99 -15.15 16.03
N PHE A 109 -6.76 -14.17 16.45
CA PHE A 109 -6.40 -13.25 17.51
C PHE A 109 -7.16 -13.64 18.79
N LYS A 110 -6.44 -14.00 19.84
CA LYS A 110 -7.01 -14.42 21.11
C LYS A 110 -7.72 -13.25 21.77
N VAL A 111 -9.00 -13.39 22.06
CA VAL A 111 -9.75 -12.37 22.81
C VAL A 111 -9.26 -12.36 24.26
N LYS A 112 -9.09 -11.17 24.81
CA LYS A 112 -8.67 -10.99 26.19
C LYS A 112 -9.86 -11.32 27.13
N ASP A 113 -9.58 -12.00 28.21
CA ASP A 113 -10.57 -12.40 29.24
C ASP A 113 -11.69 -13.34 28.73
N GLU A 114 -11.51 -13.94 27.54
CA GLU A 114 -12.50 -14.85 26.96
C GLU A 114 -11.80 -16.00 26.21
N ASP A 115 -12.34 -17.22 26.29
CA ASP A 115 -11.81 -18.35 25.52
C ASP A 115 -12.41 -18.38 24.11
N ALA A 116 -12.07 -17.34 23.34
CA ALA A 116 -12.48 -17.16 21.97
C ALA A 116 -11.40 -16.45 21.15
N TYR A 117 -11.52 -16.51 19.83
CA TYR A 117 -10.60 -15.88 18.89
C TYR A 117 -11.36 -15.04 17.88
N ILE A 118 -10.79 -13.92 17.48
CA ILE A 118 -11.24 -13.13 16.35
C ILE A 118 -10.50 -13.62 15.11
N LEU A 119 -11.24 -13.97 14.05
CA LEU A 119 -10.64 -14.36 12.77
C LEU A 119 -10.49 -13.15 11.87
N ALA A 120 -9.27 -12.89 11.44
CA ALA A 120 -8.98 -11.85 10.47
C ALA A 120 -8.21 -12.43 9.27
N TRP A 121 -8.47 -11.89 8.08
CA TRP A 121 -7.86 -12.34 6.85
C TRP A 121 -6.86 -11.32 6.31
N THR A 122 -5.77 -11.81 5.74
CA THR A 122 -4.75 -10.97 5.10
C THR A 122 -4.11 -11.66 3.91
N THR A 123 -3.78 -10.89 2.88
CA THR A 123 -2.87 -11.27 1.78
C THR A 123 -1.43 -10.88 2.06
N THR A 124 -1.20 -10.10 3.12
CA THR A 124 0.13 -9.55 3.46
C THR A 124 0.56 -9.96 4.88
N PRO A 125 0.80 -11.27 5.13
CA PRO A 125 1.08 -11.75 6.48
C PRO A 125 2.37 -11.17 7.10
N TRP A 126 3.27 -10.63 6.30
CA TRP A 126 4.48 -9.94 6.76
C TRP A 126 4.20 -8.59 7.47
N THR A 127 2.97 -8.07 7.38
CA THR A 127 2.56 -6.85 8.13
C THR A 127 2.06 -7.14 9.54
N LEU A 128 1.79 -8.41 9.87
CA LEU A 128 1.25 -8.82 11.19
C LEU A 128 2.10 -8.36 12.39
N PRO A 129 3.45 -8.32 12.33
CA PRO A 129 4.25 -7.77 13.43
C PRO A 129 3.93 -6.32 13.79
N SER A 130 3.35 -5.56 12.86
CA SER A 130 2.95 -4.15 13.05
C SER A 130 1.47 -4.00 13.42
N ASN A 131 0.73 -5.08 13.61
CA ASN A 131 -0.68 -5.02 13.99
C ASN A 131 -0.88 -4.30 15.32
N VAL A 132 -1.85 -3.39 15.39
CA VAL A 132 -2.23 -2.66 16.61
C VAL A 132 -3.75 -2.56 16.79
N ALA A 133 -4.55 -2.88 15.79
CA ALA A 133 -6.01 -2.88 15.87
C ALA A 133 -6.62 -3.84 14.86
N LEU A 134 -7.83 -4.30 15.12
CA LEU A 134 -8.69 -4.99 14.18
C LEU A 134 -9.86 -4.08 13.85
N CYS A 135 -10.27 -4.02 12.57
CA CYS A 135 -11.34 -3.13 12.14
C CYS A 135 -12.53 -3.93 11.62
N VAL A 136 -13.71 -3.58 12.08
CA VAL A 136 -14.99 -4.16 11.64
C VAL A 136 -15.87 -3.08 11.01
N ASN A 137 -16.77 -3.48 10.13
CA ASN A 137 -17.80 -2.58 9.63
C ASN A 137 -18.92 -2.47 10.65
N PRO A 138 -19.29 -1.27 11.12
CA PRO A 138 -20.30 -1.10 12.17
C PRO A 138 -21.69 -1.61 11.80
N ASP A 139 -22.03 -1.60 10.48
CA ASP A 139 -23.37 -1.91 9.97
C ASP A 139 -23.52 -3.39 9.57
N GLU A 140 -22.42 -4.16 9.58
CA GLU A 140 -22.43 -5.56 9.17
C GLU A 140 -22.67 -6.50 10.38
N THR A 141 -23.18 -7.71 10.10
CA THR A 141 -23.45 -8.72 11.12
C THR A 141 -22.24 -9.63 11.32
N TYR A 142 -21.81 -9.75 12.56
CA TYR A 142 -20.77 -10.66 13.02
C TYR A 142 -21.38 -11.71 13.94
N VAL A 143 -20.80 -12.89 13.96
CA VAL A 143 -21.29 -14.00 14.77
C VAL A 143 -20.17 -14.57 15.63
N LYS A 144 -20.57 -15.05 16.79
CA LYS A 144 -19.77 -15.91 17.64
C LYS A 144 -20.16 -17.35 17.35
N VAL A 145 -19.25 -18.15 16.87
CA VAL A 145 -19.49 -19.55 16.48
C VAL A 145 -18.61 -20.50 17.26
N LYS A 146 -19.15 -21.66 17.60
CA LYS A 146 -18.39 -22.78 18.13
C LYS A 146 -18.21 -23.81 17.03
N THR A 147 -16.99 -24.25 16.82
CA THR A 147 -16.63 -25.26 15.81
C THR A 147 -16.44 -26.64 16.44
N ALA A 148 -16.51 -27.67 15.61
CA ALA A 148 -16.38 -29.06 16.05
C ALA A 148 -15.01 -29.40 16.67
N ASP A 149 -13.98 -28.59 16.37
CA ASP A 149 -12.65 -28.69 16.98
C ASP A 149 -12.58 -28.12 18.39
N GLY A 150 -13.70 -27.60 18.90
CA GLY A 150 -13.86 -27.07 20.27
C GLY A 150 -13.51 -25.59 20.43
N TYR A 151 -13.05 -24.92 19.38
CA TYR A 151 -12.74 -23.48 19.43
C TYR A 151 -13.97 -22.60 19.23
N THR A 152 -13.91 -21.41 19.77
CA THR A 152 -14.91 -20.36 19.58
C THR A 152 -14.32 -19.22 18.77
N TYR A 153 -15.02 -18.78 17.71
CA TYR A 153 -14.55 -17.74 16.80
C TYR A 153 -15.55 -16.61 16.63
N TYR A 154 -15.03 -15.40 16.47
CA TYR A 154 -15.76 -14.21 15.99
C TYR A 154 -15.39 -13.96 14.53
N LEU A 155 -16.37 -13.88 13.64
CA LEU A 155 -16.19 -13.58 12.22
C LEU A 155 -17.48 -13.02 11.61
N ALA A 156 -17.40 -12.46 10.40
CA ALA A 156 -18.57 -11.98 9.69
C ALA A 156 -19.49 -13.14 9.30
N GLU A 157 -20.80 -13.01 9.54
CA GLU A 157 -21.81 -14.04 9.28
C GLU A 157 -21.78 -14.51 7.82
N ALA A 158 -21.68 -13.57 6.88
CA ALA A 158 -21.67 -13.86 5.45
C ALA A 158 -20.46 -14.71 4.98
N LEU A 159 -19.43 -14.83 5.81
CA LEU A 159 -18.19 -15.54 5.46
C LEU A 159 -17.99 -16.85 6.25
N CYS A 160 -18.93 -17.21 7.11
CA CYS A 160 -18.83 -18.42 7.92
C CYS A 160 -18.61 -19.68 7.08
N ASP A 161 -19.43 -19.92 6.07
CA ASP A 161 -19.35 -21.11 5.22
C ASP A 161 -18.04 -21.15 4.44
N LYS A 162 -17.58 -20.02 3.94
CA LYS A 162 -16.36 -19.90 3.15
C LYS A 162 -15.09 -20.16 3.97
N VAL A 163 -15.08 -19.73 5.22
CA VAL A 163 -13.89 -19.80 6.09
C VAL A 163 -13.86 -21.08 6.91
N LEU A 164 -14.99 -21.49 7.46
CA LEU A 164 -15.07 -22.65 8.34
C LEU A 164 -15.45 -23.93 7.57
N GLY A 165 -16.07 -23.81 6.40
CA GLY A 165 -16.47 -24.93 5.56
C GLY A 165 -15.31 -25.64 4.84
N GLY A 166 -14.20 -24.97 4.55
CA GLY A 166 -13.08 -25.50 3.78
C GLY A 166 -13.52 -26.13 2.45
N ASP A 167 -12.82 -27.19 2.01
CA ASP A 167 -13.21 -28.01 0.84
C ASP A 167 -14.41 -28.94 1.11
N LYS A 168 -14.94 -28.93 2.32
CA LYS A 168 -16.11 -29.72 2.73
C LYS A 168 -17.24 -28.78 3.08
N PRO A 169 -18.38 -28.81 2.37
CA PRO A 169 -19.49 -27.86 2.59
C PRO A 169 -20.26 -28.01 3.92
N THR A 170 -19.72 -28.74 4.87
CA THR A 170 -20.37 -29.03 6.16
C THR A 170 -19.34 -29.23 7.28
N ALA A 171 -18.50 -28.23 7.56
CA ALA A 171 -17.87 -28.22 8.88
C ALA A 171 -18.97 -27.80 9.87
N PRO A 172 -19.38 -28.63 10.83
CA PRO A 172 -20.44 -28.27 11.76
C PRO A 172 -19.92 -27.17 12.68
N TYR A 173 -20.44 -26.00 12.49
CA TYR A 173 -20.30 -24.90 13.45
C TYR A 173 -21.68 -24.51 13.98
N GLU A 174 -21.74 -24.08 15.20
CA GLU A 174 -22.95 -23.61 15.88
C GLU A 174 -22.82 -22.11 16.12
N ILE A 175 -23.79 -21.33 15.66
CA ILE A 175 -23.86 -19.90 15.96
C ILE A 175 -24.39 -19.76 17.38
N ILE A 176 -23.54 -19.24 18.27
CA ILE A 176 -23.91 -19.01 19.71
C ILE A 176 -24.63 -17.67 19.83
N GLU A 177 -24.06 -16.61 19.22
CA GLU A 177 -24.56 -15.23 19.34
C GLU A 177 -24.32 -14.46 18.07
N LYS A 178 -25.12 -13.41 17.84
CA LYS A 178 -24.97 -12.46 16.75
C LYS A 178 -24.73 -11.06 17.28
N TYR A 179 -23.90 -10.30 16.61
CA TYR A 179 -23.51 -8.94 16.94
C TYR A 179 -23.54 -8.05 15.71
N THR A 180 -23.82 -6.78 15.87
CA THR A 180 -23.44 -5.77 14.90
C THR A 180 -21.96 -5.44 15.11
N GLY A 181 -21.28 -4.93 14.05
CA GLY A 181 -19.88 -4.52 14.22
C GLY A 181 -19.72 -3.46 15.31
N LYS A 182 -20.72 -2.61 15.50
CA LYS A 182 -20.73 -1.59 16.56
C LYS A 182 -20.66 -2.18 17.98
N GLU A 183 -21.28 -3.33 18.19
CA GLU A 183 -21.25 -4.02 19.49
C GLU A 183 -19.89 -4.68 19.78
N LEU A 184 -19.10 -4.93 18.75
CA LEU A 184 -17.73 -5.45 18.90
C LEU A 184 -16.69 -4.36 19.14
N GLU A 185 -17.03 -3.07 18.97
CA GLU A 185 -16.11 -1.96 19.18
C GLU A 185 -15.55 -1.94 20.59
N GLY A 186 -14.23 -1.78 20.69
CA GLY A 186 -13.53 -1.74 21.98
C GLY A 186 -13.16 -3.10 22.56
N LYS A 187 -13.63 -4.23 21.99
CA LYS A 187 -13.24 -5.59 22.41
C LYS A 187 -11.73 -5.75 22.30
N GLU A 188 -11.07 -6.14 23.40
CA GLU A 188 -9.62 -6.27 23.47
C GLU A 188 -9.16 -7.68 23.08
N TYR A 189 -7.98 -7.76 22.49
CA TYR A 189 -7.34 -9.03 22.15
C TYR A 189 -5.85 -9.01 22.53
N GLU A 190 -5.27 -10.20 22.67
CA GLU A 190 -3.85 -10.36 22.95
C GLU A 190 -3.01 -10.07 21.70
N PRO A 191 -1.87 -9.35 21.82
CA PRO A 191 -0.99 -9.11 20.69
C PRO A 191 -0.51 -10.44 20.09
N LEU A 192 -0.53 -10.54 18.76
CA LEU A 192 0.02 -11.70 18.07
C LEU A 192 1.57 -11.71 18.10
N PHE A 193 2.16 -10.51 18.12
CA PHE A 193 3.59 -10.24 18.25
C PHE A 193 3.79 -9.01 19.13
N ASP A 194 4.84 -8.99 19.94
CA ASP A 194 5.13 -7.91 20.89
C ASP A 194 5.81 -6.68 20.23
N CYS A 195 6.04 -6.72 18.91
CA CYS A 195 6.83 -5.71 18.19
C CYS A 195 6.30 -4.28 18.32
N ALA A 196 4.99 -4.08 18.47
CA ALA A 196 4.37 -2.77 18.60
C ALA A 196 3.96 -2.40 20.04
N VAL A 197 4.07 -3.31 21.01
CA VAL A 197 3.67 -3.08 22.41
C VAL A 197 4.42 -1.91 23.01
N GLU A 198 5.75 -1.93 22.97
CA GLU A 198 6.60 -0.88 23.51
C GLU A 198 6.34 0.50 22.89
N ILE A 199 6.00 0.53 21.59
CA ILE A 199 5.66 1.78 20.89
C ILE A 199 4.32 2.34 21.38
N CYS A 200 3.32 1.47 21.58
CA CYS A 200 2.03 1.88 22.14
C CYS A 200 2.20 2.45 23.55
N GLU A 201 2.98 1.80 24.40
CA GLU A 201 3.28 2.25 25.76
C GLU A 201 4.00 3.60 25.78
N LYS A 202 5.08 3.75 25.02
CA LYS A 202 5.84 5.01 24.91
C LYS A 202 5.01 6.20 24.39
N GLN A 203 4.02 5.92 23.54
CA GLN A 203 3.14 6.95 22.99
C GLN A 203 1.88 7.15 23.85
N HIS A 204 1.69 6.42 24.95
CA HIS A 204 0.49 6.40 25.78
C HIS A 204 -0.80 6.18 24.95
N LYS A 205 -0.73 5.31 23.94
CA LYS A 205 -1.85 4.98 23.05
C LYS A 205 -2.32 3.55 23.32
N LYS A 206 -3.64 3.37 23.44
CA LYS A 206 -4.25 2.06 23.48
C LYS A 206 -4.04 1.33 22.16
N GLY A 207 -3.55 0.10 22.22
CA GLY A 207 -3.47 -0.83 21.10
C GLY A 207 -4.29 -2.10 21.37
N TYR A 208 -4.34 -3.00 20.37
CA TYR A 208 -4.89 -4.35 20.48
C TYR A 208 -6.37 -4.42 20.87
N TYR A 209 -7.19 -3.65 20.18
CA TYR A 209 -8.64 -3.63 20.34
C TYR A 209 -9.34 -3.49 18.98
N VAL A 210 -10.63 -3.81 18.97
CA VAL A 210 -11.49 -3.67 17.77
C VAL A 210 -11.93 -2.23 17.59
N VAL A 211 -11.82 -1.70 16.39
CA VAL A 211 -12.33 -0.39 15.97
C VAL A 211 -13.37 -0.56 14.85
N CYS A 212 -14.21 0.43 14.64
CA CYS A 212 -15.21 0.44 13.58
C CYS A 212 -14.86 1.42 12.47
N ASP A 213 -15.03 0.99 11.20
CA ASP A 213 -14.96 1.90 10.05
C ASP A 213 -15.72 1.29 8.85
N ASN A 214 -16.37 2.15 8.07
CA ASN A 214 -17.21 1.75 6.94
C ASN A 214 -16.42 1.29 5.70
N TYR A 215 -15.08 1.50 5.66
CA TYR A 215 -14.26 1.02 4.54
C TYR A 215 -14.10 -0.52 4.53
N VAL A 216 -14.42 -1.19 5.63
CA VAL A 216 -14.36 -2.65 5.69
C VAL A 216 -15.53 -3.24 4.92
N THR A 217 -15.22 -3.97 3.84
CA THR A 217 -16.23 -4.63 2.99
C THR A 217 -16.18 -6.14 3.17
N LEU A 218 -17.30 -6.82 2.98
CA LEU A 218 -17.37 -8.29 3.04
C LEU A 218 -17.21 -8.96 1.66
N THR A 219 -17.00 -8.17 0.58
CA THR A 219 -16.96 -8.67 -0.80
C THR A 219 -15.72 -9.51 -1.11
N ASP A 220 -14.59 -9.23 -0.46
CA ASP A 220 -13.29 -9.83 -0.78
C ASP A 220 -12.64 -10.59 0.39
N LEU A 221 -13.36 -11.50 1.05
CA LEU A 221 -12.82 -12.30 2.16
C LEU A 221 -12.37 -11.48 3.37
N SER A 222 -12.70 -10.19 3.44
CA SER A 222 -12.36 -9.34 4.57
C SER A 222 -13.21 -9.72 5.78
N LEU A 223 -12.77 -10.76 6.50
CA LEU A 223 -13.41 -11.24 7.72
C LEU A 223 -13.47 -10.12 8.77
N ILE A 224 -12.31 -9.60 9.07
CA ILE A 224 -12.03 -8.47 9.94
C ILE A 224 -10.71 -7.88 9.43
N HIS A 225 -10.66 -6.58 9.22
CA HIS A 225 -9.46 -5.93 8.68
C HIS A 225 -8.38 -5.78 9.77
N ILE A 226 -7.13 -6.08 9.38
CA ILE A 226 -5.97 -5.89 10.24
C ILE A 226 -5.42 -4.48 10.01
N SER A 227 -5.36 -3.67 11.08
CA SER A 227 -4.85 -2.31 11.03
C SER A 227 -3.44 -2.20 11.59
N GLU A 228 -2.59 -1.44 10.88
CA GLU A 228 -1.20 -1.18 11.25
C GLU A 228 -0.94 0.35 11.27
N PRO A 229 0.04 0.83 12.06
CA PRO A 229 0.34 2.26 12.18
C PRO A 229 0.72 2.92 10.87
N THR A 230 1.33 2.18 9.95
CA THR A 230 1.80 2.65 8.65
C THR A 230 0.67 3.06 7.70
N ARG A 231 -0.51 2.45 7.82
CA ARG A 231 -1.69 2.83 7.00
C ARG A 231 -2.38 4.11 7.50
N ARG A 232 -2.33 4.42 8.77
CA ARG A 232 -2.95 5.63 9.34
C ARG A 232 -2.23 6.92 8.96
N ARG A 233 -0.94 6.90 8.65
CA ARG A 233 -0.17 8.08 8.24
C ARG A 233 -0.44 8.52 6.80
N GLY A 234 -1.18 7.74 6.04
CA GLY A 234 -1.51 8.02 4.65
C GLY A 234 -2.93 8.52 4.40
N ILE A 235 -3.74 8.68 5.43
CA ILE A 235 -5.16 9.09 5.33
C ILE A 235 -5.43 10.46 6.00
N SER A 236 -4.40 11.17 6.42
CA SER A 236 -4.53 12.53 6.95
C SER A 236 -4.01 13.56 5.98
#